data_4dd0416a170c13e5d604f33185ce29e6
#
_entry.id   4dd0416a170c13e5d604f33185ce29e6
#
_cell.length_a   1.000
_cell.length_b   1.000
_cell.length_c   1.000
_cell.angle_alpha   90.00
_cell.angle_beta   90.00
_cell.angle_gamma   90.00
#
_symmetry.space_group_name_H-M   'P 1'
#
loop_
_entity.id
_entity.type
_entity.pdbx_description
1 polymer ?
#
loop_
_entity_poly.entity_id
_entity_poly.type
_entity_poly.pdbx_seq_one_letter_code
_entity_poly.pdbx_strand_id
1 'polypeptide(L)'
;MGPFFPQTPVHPSCYETFDVYLASYLLSQGAILQGHERVGKRRTLFRFASDEKLHELLRLYWRRLPMPVVPADLFAALRRLKSLIRRRS
;
A
#
# COMPACT_ATOMS: atom_id res chain seq x y z
N MET A 1 21.76 -7.59 -20.02
CA MET A 1 21.62 -7.36 -19.56
C MET A 1 21.02 -7.26 -19.19
N GLY A 2 21.02 -7.23 -19.31
CA GLY A 2 20.67 -7.12 -18.66
C GLY A 2 20.01 -6.88 -18.25
N PRO A 3 20.12 -6.89 -18.29
CA PRO A 3 19.50 -6.51 -17.64
C PRO A 3 18.84 -6.25 -17.12
N PHE A 4 18.79 -6.24 -17.05
CA PHE A 4 18.44 -5.90 -16.27
C PHE A 4 18.01 -5.70 -15.79
N PHE A 5 17.92 -5.82 -15.79
CA PHE A 5 17.64 -5.59 -15.01
C PHE A 5 17.40 -5.27 -14.30
N PRO A 6 17.49 -5.24 -14.46
CA PRO A 6 17.33 -4.89 -13.46
C PRO A 6 16.79 -4.70 -12.77
N GLN A 7 16.84 -4.75 -12.69
CA GLN A 7 16.58 -4.49 -11.87
C GLN A 7 16.17 -4.37 -11.13
N THR A 8 16.35 -4.60 -11.08
CA THR A 8 16.14 -4.47 -10.20
C THR A 8 15.99 -4.31 -9.41
N PRO A 9 16.34 -4.33 -9.28
CA PRO A 9 16.27 -4.18 -8.38
C PRO A 9 16.08 -4.11 -7.64
N VAL A 10 16.65 -4.18 -8.04
CA VAL A 10 16.48 -4.00 -7.00
C VAL A 10 15.37 -4.38 -6.34
N HIS A 11 15.03 -4.93 -6.22
CA HIS A 11 14.01 -5.19 -5.77
C HIS A 11 13.49 -4.79 -4.72
N PRO A 12 13.21 -4.31 -4.84
CA PRO A 12 12.79 -3.81 -3.61
C PRO A 12 11.86 -4.75 -2.90
N SER A 13 12.06 -4.78 -1.61
CA SER A 13 11.21 -5.63 -0.81
C SER A 13 9.93 -4.91 -0.40
N CYS A 14 9.66 -3.71 -0.93
CA CYS A 14 8.45 -2.98 -0.53
C CYS A 14 7.80 -2.29 -1.73
N TYR A 15 6.49 -2.11 -1.58
CA TYR A 15 5.67 -1.34 -2.51
C TYR A 15 5.28 -0.04 -1.83
N GLU A 16 5.40 1.07 -2.55
CA GLU A 16 5.14 2.38 -1.97
C GLU A 16 3.99 3.08 -2.70
N THR A 17 3.16 3.77 -1.94
CA THR A 17 2.06 4.53 -2.51
C THR A 17 1.74 5.74 -1.65
N PHE A 18 1.34 6.84 -2.30
CA PHE A 18 0.80 8.01 -1.63
C PHE A 18 -0.71 7.96 -1.51
N ASP A 19 -1.36 7.00 -2.15
CA ASP A 19 -2.82 6.94 -2.21
C ASP A 19 -3.35 6.27 -0.95
N VAL A 20 -3.97 7.07 -0.06
CA VAL A 20 -4.47 6.55 1.20
C VAL A 20 -5.61 5.55 1.00
N TYR A 21 -6.37 5.70 -0.08
CA TYR A 21 -7.48 4.78 -0.33
C TYR A 21 -6.97 3.42 -0.80
N LEU A 22 -5.98 3.43 -1.68
CA LEU A 22 -5.33 2.18 -2.08
C LEU A 22 -4.66 1.52 -0.88
N ALA A 23 -3.95 2.32 -0.07
CA ALA A 23 -3.29 1.79 1.12
C ALA A 23 -4.31 1.18 2.09
N SER A 24 -5.47 1.82 2.25
CA SER A 24 -6.52 1.30 3.12
C SER A 24 -7.05 -0.04 2.61
N TYR A 25 -7.26 -0.13 1.30
CA TYR A 25 -7.70 -1.38 0.70
C TYR A 25 -6.68 -2.49 0.94
N LEU A 26 -5.41 -2.21 0.66
CA LEU A 26 -4.35 -3.21 0.85
C LEU A 26 -4.29 -3.66 2.31
N LEU A 27 -4.34 -2.71 3.22
CA LEU A 27 -4.29 -3.03 4.64
C LEU A 27 -5.48 -3.87 5.07
N SER A 28 -6.68 -3.55 4.58
CA SER A 28 -7.89 -4.27 4.94
C SER A 28 -7.88 -5.70 4.41
N GLN A 29 -7.10 -5.96 3.37
CA GLN A 29 -7.01 -7.28 2.76
C GLN A 29 -5.84 -8.09 3.30
N GLY A 30 -5.15 -7.57 4.31
CA GLY A 30 -4.10 -8.32 4.97
C GLY A 30 -2.70 -8.05 4.48
N ALA A 31 -2.50 -7.06 3.61
CA ALA A 31 -1.15 -6.65 3.24
C ALA A 31 -0.44 -6.10 4.47
N ILE A 32 0.87 -6.29 4.51
CA ILE A 32 1.65 -5.92 5.68
C ILE A 32 2.20 -4.52 5.50
N LEU A 33 1.73 -3.59 6.33
CA LEU A 33 2.23 -2.23 6.34
C LEU A 33 3.57 -2.20 7.08
N GLN A 34 4.63 -1.86 6.36
CA GLN A 34 5.97 -1.84 6.93
C GLN A 34 6.34 -0.48 7.51
N GLY A 35 5.71 0.58 7.02
CA GLY A 35 6.02 1.89 7.55
C GLY A 35 5.35 2.99 6.74
N HIS A 36 5.58 4.21 7.19
CA HIS A 36 5.07 5.37 6.49
C HIS A 36 6.06 6.51 6.69
N GLU A 37 6.02 7.48 5.78
CA GLU A 37 6.95 8.58 5.79
C GLU A 37 6.25 9.82 5.26
N ARG A 38 6.41 10.94 5.96
CA ARG A 38 5.88 12.21 5.49
C ARG A 38 6.80 12.76 4.42
N VAL A 39 6.24 13.08 3.27
CA VAL A 39 6.99 13.63 2.15
C VAL A 39 6.36 14.98 1.80
N GLY A 40 7.10 16.04 2.03
CA GLY A 40 6.56 17.38 1.85
C GLY A 40 5.56 17.72 2.93
N LYS A 41 4.65 18.64 2.62
CA LYS A 41 3.75 19.16 3.64
C LYS A 41 2.44 18.39 3.77
N ARG A 42 2.01 17.71 2.71
CA ARG A 42 0.65 17.14 2.68
C ARG A 42 0.58 15.69 2.26
N ARG A 43 1.71 15.09 1.96
CA ARG A 43 1.71 13.73 1.42
C ARG A 43 2.39 12.78 2.40
N THR A 44 1.81 11.61 2.52
CA THR A 44 2.39 10.54 3.32
C THR A 44 2.58 9.34 2.41
N LEU A 45 3.79 8.81 2.40
CA LEU A 45 4.13 7.62 1.64
C LEU A 45 3.93 6.41 2.54
N PHE A 46 3.19 5.43 2.05
CA PHE A 46 2.96 4.18 2.78
C PHE A 46 3.76 3.07 2.12
N ARG A 47 4.41 2.24 2.92
CA ARG A 47 5.23 1.13 2.44
C ARG A 47 4.64 -0.19 2.89
N PHE A 48 4.46 -1.08 1.93
CA PHE A 48 3.92 -2.42 2.19
C PHE A 48 4.93 -3.47 1.76
N ALA A 49 4.92 -4.60 2.45
CA ALA A 49 5.74 -5.73 2.03
C ALA A 49 5.34 -6.15 0.62
N SER A 50 6.33 -6.33 -0.25
CA SER A 50 6.09 -6.72 -1.63
C SER A 50 6.16 -8.24 -1.73
N ASP A 51 5.01 -8.88 -1.91
CA ASP A 51 4.91 -10.32 -2.04
C ASP A 51 3.81 -10.66 -3.04
N GLU A 52 3.59 -11.95 -3.26
CA GLU A 52 2.61 -12.39 -4.24
C GLU A 52 1.20 -11.93 -3.89
N LYS A 53 0.88 -11.95 -2.61
CA LYS A 53 -0.44 -11.51 -2.17
C LYS A 53 -0.66 -10.06 -2.51
N LEU A 54 0.33 -9.22 -2.24
CA LEU A 54 0.24 -7.80 -2.55
C LEU A 54 0.04 -7.57 -4.04
N HIS A 55 0.83 -8.28 -4.86
CA HIS A 55 0.74 -8.11 -6.31
C HIS A 55 -0.62 -8.54 -6.84
N GLU A 56 -1.20 -9.59 -6.27
CA GLU A 56 -2.54 -10.02 -6.65
C GLU A 56 -3.58 -8.97 -6.28
N LEU A 57 -3.47 -8.39 -5.08
CA LEU A 57 -4.39 -7.35 -4.65
C LEU A 57 -4.31 -6.12 -5.55
N LEU A 58 -3.09 -5.73 -5.93
CA LEU A 58 -2.90 -4.60 -6.84
C LEU A 58 -3.51 -4.89 -8.20
N ARG A 59 -3.34 -6.12 -8.70
CA ARG A 59 -3.88 -6.48 -10.00
C ARG A 59 -5.40 -6.38 -9.99
N LEU A 60 -6.05 -6.87 -8.94
CA LEU A 60 -7.50 -6.78 -8.82
C LEU A 60 -7.96 -5.33 -8.74
N TYR A 61 -7.26 -4.53 -7.96
CA TYR A 61 -7.61 -3.13 -7.77
C TYR A 61 -7.55 -2.36 -9.09
N TRP A 62 -6.44 -2.51 -9.81
CA TRP A 62 -6.24 -1.74 -11.04
C TRP A 62 -7.14 -2.21 -12.17
N ARG A 63 -7.55 -3.48 -12.16
CA ARG A 63 -8.47 -4.00 -13.16
C ARG A 63 -9.92 -3.75 -12.78
N ARG A 64 -10.16 -3.20 -11.61
CA ARG A 64 -11.50 -2.93 -11.11
C ARG A 64 -12.37 -4.18 -11.10
N LEU A 65 -11.76 -5.30 -10.79
CA LEU A 65 -12.49 -6.56 -10.69
C LEU A 65 -13.28 -6.58 -9.39
N PRO A 66 -14.41 -7.29 -9.35
CA PRO A 66 -15.16 -7.42 -8.11
C PRO A 66 -14.27 -8.02 -7.02
N MET A 67 -14.32 -7.44 -5.84
CA MET A 67 -13.50 -7.87 -4.72
C MET A 67 -14.34 -8.00 -3.47
N PRO A 68 -14.15 -9.08 -2.71
CA PRO A 68 -14.84 -9.19 -1.44
C PRO A 68 -14.20 -8.23 -0.44
N VAL A 69 -14.90 -7.17 -0.13
CA VAL A 69 -14.43 -6.18 0.84
C VAL A 69 -15.47 -6.06 1.95
N VAL A 70 -15.03 -6.23 3.18
CA VAL A 70 -15.88 -6.01 4.34
C VAL A 70 -15.79 -4.51 4.66
N PRO A 71 -16.89 -3.76 4.53
CA PRO A 71 -16.82 -2.30 4.73
C PRO A 71 -16.25 -1.89 6.09
N ALA A 72 -16.58 -2.61 7.14
CA ALA A 72 -16.07 -2.28 8.48
C ALA A 72 -14.54 -2.39 8.51
N ASP A 73 -13.99 -3.40 7.85
CA ASP A 73 -12.54 -3.59 7.81
C ASP A 73 -11.88 -2.47 7.02
N LEU A 74 -12.49 -2.08 5.90
CA LEU A 74 -11.94 -1.01 5.08
C LEU A 74 -11.95 0.31 5.84
N PHE A 75 -13.05 0.63 6.52
CA PHE A 75 -13.13 1.87 7.28
C PHE A 75 -12.18 1.87 8.47
N ALA A 76 -12.02 0.71 9.12
CA ALA A 76 -11.06 0.60 10.21
C ALA A 76 -9.64 0.86 9.72
N ALA A 77 -9.28 0.29 8.57
CA ALA A 77 -7.97 0.51 7.97
C ALA A 77 -7.77 1.98 7.63
N LEU A 78 -8.77 2.62 7.04
CA LEU A 78 -8.69 4.03 6.69
C LEU A 78 -8.48 4.89 7.93
N ARG A 79 -9.24 4.61 8.99
CA ARG A 79 -9.08 5.36 10.25
C ARG A 79 -7.69 5.17 10.83
N ARG A 80 -7.17 3.96 10.75
CA ARG A 80 -5.82 3.68 11.25
C ARG A 80 -4.78 4.48 10.50
N LEU A 81 -4.87 4.50 9.17
CA LEU A 81 -3.90 5.25 8.37
C LEU A 81 -4.01 6.75 8.61
N LYS A 82 -5.22 7.26 8.71
CA LYS A 82 -5.42 8.69 9.00
C LYS A 82 -4.89 9.06 10.38
N SER A 83 -5.00 8.15 11.34
CA SER A 83 -4.43 8.37 12.66
C SER A 83 -2.91 8.47 12.59
N LEU A 84 -2.27 7.61 11.79
CA LEU A 84 -0.82 7.67 11.61
C LEU A 84 -0.41 9.00 10.99
N ILE A 85 -1.17 9.48 10.00
CA ILE A 85 -0.88 10.75 9.36
C ILE A 85 -0.94 11.88 10.38
N ARG A 86 -1.99 11.91 11.20
CA ARG A 86 -2.14 12.97 12.19
C ARG A 86 -1.07 12.96 13.26
N ARG A 87 -0.60 11.78 13.62
CA ARG A 87 0.40 11.66 14.67
C ARG A 87 1.76 12.20 14.26
N ARG A 88 1.94 12.41 12.98
CA ARG A 88 3.18 12.95 12.45
C ARG A 88 3.27 14.47 12.60
N SER A 89 2.15 15.13 12.73
CA SER A 89 2.16 16.60 12.77
C SER A 89 2.52 17.18 14.12
#